data_7cc86a2a5c42a61d4f1fb11629379c94
#
_entry.id   7cc86a2a5c42a61d4f1fb11629379c94
#
_cell.length_a   1.000
_cell.length_b   1.000
_cell.length_c   1.000
_cell.angle_alpha   90.00
_cell.angle_beta   90.00
_cell.angle_gamma   90.00
#
_symmetry.space_group_name_H-M   'P 1'
#
loop_
_entity.id
_entity.type
_entity.pdbx_description
1 polymer ?
#
loop_
_entity_poly.entity_id
_entity_poly.type
_entity_poly.pdbx_seq_one_letter_code
_entity_poly.pdbx_strand_id
1 'polypeptide(L)'
;MSYKPSASDAQAWPVTIAWLIIGFICYAFPWQAFAALPSSHAGEPVLRVQGSNTIGAHLLPELVKGLLVSEGYANVSAQPGKAENEQRIIGRSADGKEAIVDLAAHGSSTGFVALKDNTAELAAASRPIKDAEAAGLSASGNLRSAKSEQVIGIDGLAIIVNPANALDELTTDNLARIFSGEVKAWEELGGRGGAIHLYARDDNSGTFDTFKELVLASHGKTLANGTQRFESSDQLSAQVSSDPQGIGFVGLSSIQKAKALRIADGDSQAMPPSTTLIATEDYPLSRRLFLYMKPEESNRWAHALLQFAQGDQGQALVSTSGFVGQRVKAVKMAPRAGMPEAYQTLARDAQRLSVNFRFREGSATLDNKAQRDLDRLLAYLQQNGKMNKQAVLVGFGDPKQDPARAELLSKLRAMAVRRELAKDGVMFREISGMGDALPVAANNDDDGRVKNRRVEVWVY
;
A
#
# COMPACT_ATOMS: atom_id res chain seq x y z
N MET A 1 -70.85 47.52 54.10
CA MET A 1 -69.80 48.51 54.35
C MET A 1 -68.78 48.32 53.27
N SER A 2 -68.89 48.92 52.12
CA SER A 2 -68.37 50.19 51.65
C SER A 2 -66.96 50.50 51.98
N TYR A 3 -66.05 50.32 51.01
CA TYR A 3 -65.03 51.32 50.73
C TYR A 3 -64.44 51.11 49.33
N LYS A 4 -64.63 52.15 48.44
CA LYS A 4 -63.77 52.46 47.30
C LYS A 4 -62.61 53.36 47.78
N PRO A 5 -61.41 53.33 47.22
CA PRO A 5 -60.93 54.54 46.55
C PRO A 5 -60.19 54.19 45.22
N SER A 6 -60.34 55.00 44.30
CA SER A 6 -59.79 56.22 43.72
C SER A 6 -58.57 55.97 42.84
N ALA A 7 -58.77 56.40 41.61
CA ALA A 7 -57.78 56.44 40.52
C ALA A 7 -56.64 57.46 40.82
N SER A 8 -55.43 57.16 40.37
CA SER A 8 -54.46 58.19 39.99
C SER A 8 -53.47 57.63 38.98
N ASP A 9 -53.40 58.33 37.90
CA ASP A 9 -52.20 58.60 37.04
C ASP A 9 -51.53 57.48 36.22
N ALA A 10 -52.00 57.37 35.02
CA ALA A 10 -51.30 56.80 33.89
C ALA A 10 -50.16 57.76 33.46
N GLN A 11 -48.91 57.44 33.70
CA GLN A 11 -47.82 58.05 32.99
C GLN A 11 -47.43 57.13 31.81
N ALA A 12 -47.69 57.60 30.60
CA ALA A 12 -47.27 57.03 29.38
C ALA A 12 -45.73 57.21 29.19
N TRP A 13 -45.01 56.13 29.04
CA TRP A 13 -43.64 56.16 28.58
C TRP A 13 -43.58 55.86 27.10
N PRO A 14 -42.73 56.56 26.30
CA PRO A 14 -42.67 56.36 24.87
C PRO A 14 -41.92 55.06 24.57
N VAL A 15 -42.51 54.23 23.74
CA VAL A 15 -41.91 53.01 23.17
C VAL A 15 -40.82 53.45 22.18
N THR A 16 -39.58 53.42 22.60
CA THR A 16 -38.40 53.54 21.70
C THR A 16 -38.19 52.19 21.02
N ILE A 17 -38.54 52.12 19.74
CA ILE A 17 -38.24 50.97 18.87
C ILE A 17 -36.72 50.97 18.65
N ALA A 18 -36.00 50.13 19.40
CA ALA A 18 -34.60 49.85 19.14
C ALA A 18 -34.51 48.84 17.96
N TRP A 19 -34.10 49.32 16.80
CA TRP A 19 -33.71 48.46 15.68
C TRP A 19 -32.44 47.77 16.04
N LEU A 20 -32.52 46.46 16.39
CA LEU A 20 -31.39 45.57 16.48
C LEU A 20 -30.91 45.29 15.06
N ILE A 21 -29.85 46.01 14.62
CA ILE A 21 -29.05 45.65 13.45
C ILE A 21 -28.26 44.42 13.85
N ILE A 22 -28.78 43.25 13.50
CA ILE A 22 -27.99 42.01 13.52
C ILE A 22 -26.95 42.11 12.39
N GLY A 23 -25.79 42.62 12.72
CA GLY A 23 -24.64 42.58 11.84
C GLY A 23 -24.26 41.11 11.58
N PHE A 24 -24.60 40.60 10.41
CA PHE A 24 -24.05 39.37 9.89
C PHE A 24 -22.51 39.60 9.68
N ILE A 25 -21.73 39.31 10.70
CA ILE A 25 -20.28 39.18 10.53
C ILE A 25 -20.08 37.88 9.74
N CYS A 26 -20.06 38.00 8.41
CA CYS A 26 -19.45 36.97 7.57
C CYS A 26 -17.99 36.84 7.99
N TYR A 27 -17.70 35.85 8.84
CA TYR A 27 -16.36 35.34 8.95
C TYR A 27 -15.99 34.80 7.58
N ALA A 28 -15.40 35.65 6.76
CA ALA A 28 -14.63 35.21 5.63
C ALA A 28 -13.45 34.43 6.22
N PHE A 29 -13.65 33.11 6.37
CA PHE A 29 -12.48 32.22 6.45
C PHE A 29 -11.62 32.57 5.24
N PRO A 30 -10.35 32.97 5.42
CA PRO A 30 -9.48 33.09 4.28
C PRO A 30 -9.40 31.69 3.67
N TRP A 31 -10.11 31.47 2.58
CA TRP A 31 -9.72 30.42 1.66
C TRP A 31 -8.26 30.71 1.35
N GLN A 32 -7.36 29.96 1.95
CA GLN A 32 -6.00 29.94 1.49
C GLN A 32 -6.08 29.45 0.04
N ALA A 33 -6.10 30.39 -0.88
CA ALA A 33 -5.93 30.09 -2.27
C ALA A 33 -4.54 29.46 -2.39
N PHE A 34 -4.47 28.13 -2.39
CA PHE A 34 -3.26 27.45 -2.79
C PHE A 34 -2.90 28.01 -4.14
N ALA A 35 -1.75 28.67 -4.23
CA ALA A 35 -1.30 29.22 -5.49
C ALA A 35 -1.30 28.08 -6.52
N ALA A 36 -1.98 28.29 -7.65
CA ALA A 36 -2.08 27.28 -8.71
C ALA A 36 -0.71 26.70 -9.07
N LEU A 37 -0.69 25.42 -9.41
CA LEU A 37 0.56 24.78 -9.86
C LEU A 37 1.06 25.44 -11.16
N PRO A 38 2.38 25.57 -11.35
CA PRO A 38 2.92 26.22 -12.56
C PRO A 38 2.58 25.42 -13.81
N SER A 39 2.22 26.09 -14.90
CA SER A 39 2.06 25.47 -16.22
C SER A 39 3.41 25.24 -16.90
N SER A 40 3.42 24.34 -17.89
CA SER A 40 4.59 24.13 -18.78
C SER A 40 4.94 25.40 -19.54
N HIS A 41 6.23 25.63 -19.73
CA HIS A 41 6.74 26.70 -20.54
C HIS A 41 7.51 26.14 -21.74
N ALA A 42 7.21 26.63 -22.93
CA ALA A 42 7.89 26.23 -24.18
C ALA A 42 7.93 24.70 -24.43
N GLY A 43 6.92 23.96 -23.95
CA GLY A 43 6.85 22.48 -24.10
C GLY A 43 7.74 21.67 -23.15
N GLU A 44 8.39 22.34 -22.17
CA GLU A 44 9.18 21.67 -21.13
C GLU A 44 8.26 21.00 -20.09
N PRO A 45 8.63 19.81 -19.59
CA PRO A 45 7.84 19.14 -18.57
C PRO A 45 7.89 19.89 -17.23
N VAL A 46 6.76 19.97 -16.54
CA VAL A 46 6.67 20.49 -15.17
C VAL A 46 7.11 19.47 -14.13
N LEU A 47 7.12 18.18 -14.51
CA LEU A 47 7.50 17.06 -13.67
C LEU A 47 8.07 15.93 -14.52
N ARG A 48 9.13 15.29 -14.05
CA ARG A 48 9.72 14.09 -14.63
C ARG A 48 9.75 13.00 -13.58
N VAL A 49 9.23 11.82 -13.91
CA VAL A 49 9.23 10.64 -13.02
C VAL A 49 9.88 9.48 -13.75
N GLN A 50 10.89 8.86 -13.16
CA GLN A 50 11.57 7.71 -13.76
C GLN A 50 11.61 6.53 -12.78
N GLY A 51 11.71 5.31 -13.29
CA GLY A 51 11.98 4.13 -12.46
C GLY A 51 11.22 2.89 -12.83
N SER A 52 10.56 2.28 -11.84
CA SER A 52 9.96 0.95 -11.89
C SER A 52 8.93 0.76 -13.02
N ASN A 53 9.09 -0.33 -13.78
CA ASN A 53 8.11 -0.77 -14.78
C ASN A 53 6.77 -1.15 -14.11
N THR A 54 6.81 -1.76 -12.93
CA THR A 54 5.60 -2.13 -12.16
C THR A 54 4.68 -0.94 -11.93
N ILE A 55 5.26 0.21 -11.56
CA ILE A 55 4.51 1.44 -11.28
C ILE A 55 4.26 2.22 -12.58
N GLY A 56 5.30 2.34 -13.41
CA GLY A 56 5.30 3.21 -14.58
C GLY A 56 4.45 2.73 -15.74
N ALA A 57 4.20 1.41 -15.86
CA ALA A 57 3.42 0.87 -16.98
C ALA A 57 1.94 1.31 -16.95
N HIS A 58 1.31 1.31 -15.77
CA HIS A 58 -0.13 1.59 -15.64
C HIS A 58 -0.48 2.53 -14.51
N LEU A 59 0.04 2.31 -13.29
CA LEU A 59 -0.37 3.07 -12.12
C LEU A 59 0.02 4.54 -12.21
N LEU A 60 1.27 4.83 -12.56
CA LEU A 60 1.79 6.20 -12.57
C LEU A 60 1.09 7.08 -13.61
N PRO A 61 0.86 6.62 -14.86
CA PRO A 61 0.04 7.37 -15.83
C PRO A 61 -1.35 7.73 -15.31
N GLU A 62 -2.03 6.79 -14.63
CA GLU A 62 -3.37 7.03 -14.07
C GLU A 62 -3.34 8.03 -12.88
N LEU A 63 -2.33 7.94 -12.01
CA LEU A 63 -2.13 8.92 -10.93
C LEU A 63 -1.86 10.32 -11.47
N VAL A 64 -1.03 10.44 -12.50
CA VAL A 64 -0.73 11.73 -13.14
C VAL A 64 -1.96 12.30 -13.83
N LYS A 65 -2.71 11.48 -14.59
CA LYS A 65 -3.99 11.93 -15.21
C LYS A 65 -4.98 12.40 -14.16
N GLY A 66 -5.15 11.62 -13.07
CA GLY A 66 -6.03 11.97 -11.97
C GLY A 66 -5.63 13.28 -11.29
N LEU A 67 -4.33 13.50 -11.04
CA LEU A 67 -3.81 14.75 -10.51
C LEU A 67 -4.11 15.92 -11.45
N LEU A 68 -3.81 15.79 -12.74
CA LEU A 68 -4.08 16.86 -13.72
C LEU A 68 -5.56 17.25 -13.75
N VAL A 69 -6.45 16.25 -13.73
CA VAL A 69 -7.91 16.49 -13.66
C VAL A 69 -8.29 17.22 -12.36
N SER A 70 -7.72 16.82 -11.21
CA SER A 70 -7.98 17.48 -9.93
C SER A 70 -7.50 18.92 -9.86
N GLU A 71 -6.46 19.25 -10.65
CA GLU A 71 -5.90 20.61 -10.80
C GLU A 71 -6.60 21.43 -11.89
N GLY A 72 -7.71 20.92 -12.47
CA GLY A 72 -8.54 21.67 -13.42
C GLY A 72 -8.13 21.54 -14.90
N TYR A 73 -7.27 20.58 -15.24
CA TYR A 73 -6.94 20.28 -16.63
C TYR A 73 -8.00 19.36 -17.25
N ALA A 74 -8.85 19.88 -18.10
CA ALA A 74 -10.01 19.15 -18.65
C ALA A 74 -9.65 18.15 -19.76
N ASN A 75 -8.62 18.46 -20.58
CA ASN A 75 -8.20 17.62 -21.70
C ASN A 75 -6.85 16.97 -21.36
N VAL A 76 -6.92 15.75 -20.81
CA VAL A 76 -5.72 14.99 -20.46
C VAL A 76 -5.49 13.88 -21.46
N SER A 77 -4.32 13.84 -22.07
CA SER A 77 -3.92 12.84 -23.06
C SER A 77 -2.56 12.24 -22.74
N ALA A 78 -2.35 11.01 -23.20
CA ALA A 78 -1.05 10.36 -23.15
C ALA A 78 -0.47 10.22 -24.55
N GLN A 79 0.81 10.48 -24.69
CA GLN A 79 1.58 10.32 -25.94
C GLN A 79 2.78 9.41 -25.66
N PRO A 80 3.23 8.61 -26.62
CA PRO A 80 4.49 7.88 -26.51
C PRO A 80 5.66 8.84 -26.23
N GLY A 81 6.60 8.41 -25.40
CA GLY A 81 7.85 9.12 -25.18
C GLY A 81 8.86 8.89 -26.33
N LYS A 82 10.13 9.16 -26.02
CA LYS A 82 11.24 9.03 -27.00
C LYS A 82 11.70 7.58 -27.16
N ALA A 83 11.50 6.76 -26.14
CA ALA A 83 11.89 5.36 -26.12
C ALA A 83 10.69 4.48 -25.68
N GLU A 84 10.85 3.17 -25.85
CA GLU A 84 9.90 2.19 -25.33
C GLU A 84 9.75 2.35 -23.80
N ASN A 85 8.54 2.15 -23.27
CA ASN A 85 8.18 2.36 -21.85
C ASN A 85 8.32 3.82 -21.37
N GLU A 86 8.34 4.78 -22.28
CA GLU A 86 8.24 6.19 -21.95
C GLU A 86 6.89 6.76 -22.41
N GLN A 87 6.36 7.68 -21.62
CA GLN A 87 5.10 8.37 -21.91
C GLN A 87 5.20 9.85 -21.52
N ARG A 88 4.52 10.67 -22.29
CA ARG A 88 4.29 12.08 -21.98
C ARG A 88 2.79 12.28 -21.72
N ILE A 89 2.44 12.70 -20.51
CA ILE A 89 1.06 13.02 -20.15
C ILE A 89 0.88 14.53 -20.23
N ILE A 90 -0.10 14.97 -21.03
CA ILE A 90 -0.37 16.37 -21.30
C ILE A 90 -1.77 16.71 -20.84
N GLY A 91 -1.88 17.66 -19.90
CA GLY A 91 -3.14 18.28 -19.52
C GLY A 91 -3.27 19.67 -20.13
N ARG A 92 -4.47 20.02 -20.61
CA ARG A 92 -4.79 21.36 -21.10
C ARG A 92 -5.95 21.94 -20.31
N SER A 93 -5.74 23.12 -19.73
CA SER A 93 -6.77 23.87 -19.03
C SER A 93 -7.67 24.66 -19.99
N ALA A 94 -8.81 25.14 -19.51
CA ALA A 94 -9.75 25.90 -20.32
C ALA A 94 -9.17 27.23 -20.83
N ASP A 95 -8.22 27.82 -20.13
CA ASP A 95 -7.49 29.04 -20.51
C ASP A 95 -6.28 28.77 -21.43
N GLY A 96 -6.12 27.53 -21.91
CA GLY A 96 -5.08 27.14 -22.87
C GLY A 96 -3.71 26.86 -22.28
N LYS A 97 -3.57 26.86 -20.94
CA LYS A 97 -2.30 26.46 -20.31
C LYS A 97 -2.11 24.96 -20.39
N GLU A 98 -0.86 24.54 -20.52
CA GLU A 98 -0.49 23.12 -20.52
C GLU A 98 0.29 22.74 -19.27
N ALA A 99 0.11 21.52 -18.80
CA ALA A 99 1.01 20.85 -17.87
C ALA A 99 1.46 19.53 -18.48
N ILE A 100 2.76 19.36 -18.62
CA ILE A 100 3.40 18.21 -19.25
C ILE A 100 4.16 17.44 -18.18
N VAL A 101 3.90 16.13 -18.08
CA VAL A 101 4.63 15.23 -17.18
C VAL A 101 5.27 14.13 -18.02
N ASP A 102 6.59 14.01 -17.92
CA ASP A 102 7.35 12.95 -18.58
C ASP A 102 7.56 11.77 -17.65
N LEU A 103 7.22 10.58 -18.12
CA LEU A 103 7.33 9.31 -17.41
C LEU A 103 8.27 8.38 -18.16
N ALA A 104 9.21 7.71 -17.43
CA ALA A 104 10.10 6.70 -18.00
C ALA A 104 10.16 5.47 -17.07
N ALA A 105 9.79 4.30 -17.59
CA ALA A 105 9.64 3.06 -16.85
C ALA A 105 10.70 2.02 -17.28
N HIS A 106 11.94 2.16 -16.77
CA HIS A 106 13.09 1.34 -17.15
C HIS A 106 13.69 0.54 -15.97
N GLY A 107 12.93 0.39 -14.88
CA GLY A 107 13.33 -0.33 -13.68
C GLY A 107 13.69 0.60 -12.50
N SER A 108 13.49 0.12 -11.26
CA SER A 108 13.64 0.94 -10.04
C SER A 108 15.01 1.63 -9.92
N SER A 109 16.10 0.98 -10.35
CA SER A 109 17.44 1.56 -10.27
C SER A 109 17.61 2.80 -11.15
N THR A 110 16.95 2.86 -12.32
CA THR A 110 17.04 4.02 -13.22
C THR A 110 16.45 5.28 -12.61
N GLY A 111 15.40 5.13 -11.77
CA GLY A 111 14.83 6.25 -11.01
C GLY A 111 15.84 6.87 -10.03
N PHE A 112 16.60 6.05 -9.30
CA PHE A 112 17.63 6.56 -8.38
C PHE A 112 18.80 7.21 -9.11
N VAL A 113 19.19 6.68 -10.28
CA VAL A 113 20.17 7.31 -11.15
C VAL A 113 19.64 8.68 -11.63
N ALA A 114 18.40 8.75 -12.06
CA ALA A 114 17.78 10.00 -12.53
C ALA A 114 17.67 11.07 -11.43
N LEU A 115 17.35 10.67 -10.18
CA LEU A 115 17.42 11.59 -9.04
C LEU A 115 18.83 12.13 -8.81
N LYS A 116 19.85 11.26 -8.89
CA LYS A 116 21.25 11.63 -8.72
C LYS A 116 21.69 12.65 -9.78
N ASP A 117 21.33 12.40 -11.04
CA ASP A 117 21.73 13.18 -12.19
C ASP A 117 20.84 14.41 -12.44
N ASN A 118 19.83 14.64 -11.57
CA ASN A 118 18.83 15.73 -11.71
C ASN A 118 18.02 15.65 -13.02
N THR A 119 17.84 14.47 -13.58
CA THR A 119 17.03 14.23 -14.79
C THR A 119 15.58 13.83 -14.46
N ALA A 120 15.26 13.62 -13.18
CA ALA A 120 13.91 13.47 -12.66
C ALA A 120 13.78 14.06 -11.25
N GLU A 121 12.59 14.49 -10.89
CA GLU A 121 12.22 15.00 -9.58
C GLU A 121 11.73 13.87 -8.67
N LEU A 122 11.16 12.80 -9.26
CA LEU A 122 10.68 11.61 -8.53
C LEU A 122 11.26 10.34 -9.11
N ALA A 123 11.63 9.41 -8.23
CA ALA A 123 11.94 8.04 -8.58
C ALA A 123 10.81 7.10 -8.16
N ALA A 124 10.27 6.31 -9.10
CA ALA A 124 9.35 5.23 -8.81
C ALA A 124 10.12 3.93 -8.54
N ALA A 125 9.83 3.24 -7.44
CA ALA A 125 10.51 2.00 -7.09
C ALA A 125 9.53 0.95 -6.53
N SER A 126 9.67 -0.30 -6.96
CA SER A 126 8.90 -1.45 -6.46
C SER A 126 9.65 -2.24 -5.38
N ARG A 127 10.67 -1.63 -4.81
CA ARG A 127 11.47 -2.10 -3.68
C ARG A 127 12.03 -0.91 -2.88
N PRO A 128 12.47 -1.12 -1.64
CA PRO A 128 13.22 -0.10 -0.92
C PRO A 128 14.51 0.30 -1.65
N ILE A 129 14.98 1.52 -1.41
CA ILE A 129 16.29 1.98 -1.89
C ILE A 129 17.41 1.10 -1.32
N LYS A 130 18.31 0.62 -2.16
CA LYS A 130 19.47 -0.17 -1.76
C LYS A 130 20.53 0.70 -1.06
N ASP A 131 21.39 0.08 -0.24
CA ASP A 131 22.45 0.81 0.48
C ASP A 131 23.39 1.55 -0.46
N ALA A 132 23.80 0.93 -1.56
CA ALA A 132 24.65 1.57 -2.56
C ALA A 132 23.98 2.78 -3.26
N GLU A 133 22.67 2.69 -3.54
CA GLU A 133 21.89 3.79 -4.13
C GLU A 133 21.75 4.94 -3.12
N ALA A 134 21.44 4.64 -1.85
CA ALA A 134 21.33 5.62 -0.78
C ALA A 134 22.69 6.30 -0.51
N ALA A 135 23.79 5.56 -0.50
CA ALA A 135 25.13 6.09 -0.38
C ALA A 135 25.49 7.00 -1.56
N GLY A 136 25.12 6.62 -2.80
CA GLY A 136 25.32 7.42 -4.01
C GLY A 136 24.54 8.74 -4.05
N LEU A 137 23.48 8.87 -3.25
CA LEU A 137 22.61 10.04 -3.12
C LEU A 137 22.80 10.79 -1.78
N SER A 138 23.77 10.39 -0.96
CA SER A 138 23.99 10.95 0.39
C SER A 138 24.23 12.47 0.40
N ALA A 139 24.85 13.03 -0.65
CA ALA A 139 25.01 14.47 -0.83
C ALA A 139 23.69 15.22 -0.99
N SER A 140 22.62 14.55 -1.45
CA SER A 140 21.27 15.12 -1.58
C SER A 140 20.42 14.94 -0.31
N GLY A 141 20.97 14.33 0.73
CA GLY A 141 20.29 14.08 2.00
C GLY A 141 19.87 12.64 2.21
N ASN A 142 19.07 12.40 3.26
CA ASN A 142 18.63 11.05 3.64
C ASN A 142 17.36 10.64 2.87
N LEU A 143 17.51 9.83 1.81
CA LEU A 143 16.40 9.31 1.02
C LEU A 143 15.53 8.28 1.76
N ARG A 144 15.96 7.79 2.93
CA ARG A 144 15.15 6.92 3.81
C ARG A 144 14.35 7.71 4.85
N SER A 145 14.34 9.02 4.76
CA SER A 145 13.52 9.87 5.64
C SER A 145 12.05 9.84 5.25
N ALA A 146 11.17 10.16 6.21
CA ALA A 146 9.72 10.26 5.96
C ALA A 146 9.34 11.33 4.93
N LYS A 147 10.21 12.33 4.68
CA LYS A 147 10.01 13.32 3.61
C LYS A 147 10.28 12.73 2.22
N SER A 148 11.24 11.82 2.13
CA SER A 148 11.75 11.32 0.84
C SER A 148 11.11 10.01 0.41
N GLU A 149 10.91 9.06 1.31
CA GLU A 149 10.39 7.73 1.02
C GLU A 149 8.88 7.69 1.26
N GLN A 150 8.11 7.48 0.21
CA GLN A 150 6.65 7.48 0.26
C GLN A 150 6.10 6.18 -0.32
N VAL A 151 5.46 5.36 0.52
CA VAL A 151 4.72 4.18 0.05
C VAL A 151 3.38 4.64 -0.50
N ILE A 152 3.10 4.29 -1.77
CA ILE A 152 1.87 4.68 -2.47
C ILE A 152 0.87 3.54 -2.63
N GLY A 153 1.29 2.29 -2.46
CA GLY A 153 0.44 1.11 -2.57
C GLY A 153 1.24 -0.16 -2.30
N ILE A 154 0.56 -1.29 -2.32
CA ILE A 154 1.16 -2.62 -2.17
C ILE A 154 0.85 -3.44 -3.41
N ASP A 155 1.86 -4.06 -3.99
CA ASP A 155 1.73 -5.04 -5.07
C ASP A 155 1.62 -6.45 -4.49
N GLY A 156 0.88 -7.34 -5.16
CA GLY A 156 0.75 -8.74 -4.77
C GLY A 156 0.51 -9.63 -5.97
N LEU A 157 1.22 -10.76 -6.00
CA LEU A 157 1.12 -11.74 -7.06
C LEU A 157 0.26 -12.94 -6.64
N ALA A 158 -0.60 -13.40 -7.54
CA ALA A 158 -1.26 -14.68 -7.44
C ALA A 158 -0.52 -15.73 -8.28
N ILE A 159 -0.17 -16.85 -7.67
CA ILE A 159 0.27 -18.05 -8.38
C ILE A 159 -0.98 -18.80 -8.80
N ILE A 160 -1.12 -19.07 -10.08
CA ILE A 160 -2.31 -19.66 -10.66
C ILE A 160 -1.98 -20.99 -11.35
N VAL A 161 -2.91 -21.94 -11.20
CA VAL A 161 -2.87 -23.24 -11.85
C VAL A 161 -4.23 -23.53 -12.50
N ASN A 162 -4.28 -24.61 -13.28
CA ASN A 162 -5.56 -25.09 -13.83
C ASN A 162 -6.55 -25.39 -12.69
N PRO A 163 -7.85 -25.09 -12.85
CA PRO A 163 -8.86 -25.38 -11.82
C PRO A 163 -8.93 -26.85 -11.38
N ALA A 164 -8.56 -27.79 -12.25
CA ALA A 164 -8.53 -29.24 -11.95
C ALA A 164 -7.23 -29.69 -11.24
N ASN A 165 -6.23 -28.81 -11.09
CA ASN A 165 -5.01 -29.16 -10.39
C ASN A 165 -5.29 -29.49 -8.91
N ALA A 166 -4.74 -30.62 -8.43
CA ALA A 166 -5.02 -31.12 -7.09
C ALA A 166 -4.29 -30.37 -5.95
N LEU A 167 -3.23 -29.61 -6.28
CA LEU A 167 -2.47 -28.86 -5.29
C LEU A 167 -3.24 -27.60 -4.84
N ASP A 168 -3.22 -27.33 -3.54
CA ASP A 168 -3.84 -26.15 -2.95
C ASP A 168 -2.83 -25.12 -2.46
N GLU A 169 -1.57 -25.52 -2.31
CA GLU A 169 -0.52 -24.65 -1.78
C GLU A 169 0.86 -25.02 -2.31
N LEU A 170 1.77 -24.05 -2.29
CA LEU A 170 3.19 -24.20 -2.59
C LEU A 170 4.01 -23.31 -1.64
N THR A 171 5.30 -23.65 -1.48
CA THR A 171 6.24 -22.75 -0.83
C THR A 171 6.94 -21.83 -1.85
N THR A 172 7.52 -20.73 -1.39
CA THR A 172 8.34 -19.84 -2.23
C THR A 172 9.55 -20.58 -2.83
N ASP A 173 10.15 -21.53 -2.09
CA ASP A 173 11.21 -22.41 -2.59
C ASP A 173 10.72 -23.31 -3.73
N ASN A 174 9.58 -24.00 -3.54
CA ASN A 174 9.01 -24.83 -4.60
C ASN A 174 8.69 -24.01 -5.87
N LEU A 175 8.19 -22.77 -5.72
CA LEU A 175 7.99 -21.88 -6.86
C LEU A 175 9.30 -21.57 -7.59
N ALA A 176 10.34 -21.24 -6.85
CA ALA A 176 11.66 -20.97 -7.46
C ALA A 176 12.21 -22.19 -8.22
N ARG A 177 12.06 -23.39 -7.66
CA ARG A 177 12.50 -24.65 -8.29
C ARG A 177 11.63 -25.03 -9.51
N ILE A 178 10.33 -24.78 -9.47
CA ILE A 178 9.42 -24.99 -10.63
C ILE A 178 9.82 -24.06 -11.76
N PHE A 179 9.88 -22.75 -11.51
CA PHE A 179 10.10 -21.77 -12.57
C PHE A 179 11.55 -21.70 -13.05
N SER A 180 12.51 -22.27 -12.30
CA SER A 180 13.87 -22.50 -12.79
C SER A 180 14.01 -23.78 -13.62
N GLY A 181 12.98 -24.64 -13.66
CA GLY A 181 12.98 -25.92 -14.38
C GLY A 181 13.71 -27.04 -13.65
N GLU A 182 14.00 -26.90 -12.36
CA GLU A 182 14.52 -27.97 -11.51
C GLU A 182 13.44 -29.04 -11.22
N VAL A 183 12.22 -28.58 -10.87
CA VAL A 183 11.04 -29.43 -10.75
C VAL A 183 10.29 -29.38 -12.07
N LYS A 184 10.08 -30.55 -12.70
CA LYS A 184 9.52 -30.66 -14.05
C LYS A 184 8.17 -31.37 -14.11
N ALA A 185 7.79 -32.05 -13.03
CA ALA A 185 6.54 -32.83 -12.99
C ALA A 185 5.79 -32.56 -11.69
N TRP A 186 4.47 -32.57 -11.76
CA TRP A 186 3.59 -32.35 -10.61
C TRP A 186 3.74 -33.43 -9.53
N GLU A 187 4.11 -34.66 -9.94
CA GLU A 187 4.34 -35.78 -9.01
C GLU A 187 5.48 -35.53 -8.03
N GLU A 188 6.50 -34.76 -8.43
CA GLU A 188 7.61 -34.37 -7.55
C GLU A 188 7.16 -33.53 -6.36
N LEU A 189 5.97 -32.94 -6.44
CA LEU A 189 5.34 -32.10 -5.41
C LEU A 189 4.12 -32.77 -4.76
N GLY A 190 3.92 -34.08 -5.02
CA GLY A 190 2.75 -34.81 -4.52
C GLY A 190 1.46 -34.54 -5.29
N GLY A 191 1.54 -33.85 -6.40
CA GLY A 191 0.43 -33.59 -7.31
C GLY A 191 0.20 -34.74 -8.29
N ARG A 192 -0.71 -34.54 -9.24
CA ARG A 192 -1.03 -35.47 -10.33
C ARG A 192 -0.96 -34.70 -11.66
N GLY A 193 -0.59 -35.38 -12.72
CA GLY A 193 -0.80 -34.83 -14.07
C GLY A 193 0.45 -34.70 -14.96
N GLY A 194 1.62 -35.11 -14.55
CA GLY A 194 2.83 -35.15 -15.43
C GLY A 194 3.57 -33.83 -15.54
N ALA A 195 4.14 -33.57 -16.73
CA ALA A 195 5.05 -32.45 -16.96
C ALA A 195 4.41 -31.07 -16.65
N ILE A 196 5.14 -30.19 -15.99
CA ILE A 196 4.68 -28.83 -15.67
C ILE A 196 4.93 -27.91 -16.88
N HIS A 197 3.90 -27.18 -17.31
CA HIS A 197 4.02 -26.15 -18.34
C HIS A 197 4.09 -24.77 -17.72
N LEU A 198 5.19 -24.04 -17.98
CA LEU A 198 5.50 -22.77 -17.37
C LEU A 198 4.99 -21.60 -18.21
N TYR A 199 4.19 -20.73 -17.60
CA TYR A 199 3.64 -19.53 -18.21
C TYR A 199 4.08 -18.29 -17.45
N ALA A 200 4.70 -17.33 -18.13
CA ALA A 200 5.17 -16.08 -17.53
C ALA A 200 4.79 -14.87 -18.39
N ARG A 201 4.79 -13.71 -17.77
CA ARG A 201 4.70 -12.43 -18.47
C ARG A 201 6.01 -12.16 -19.21
N ASP A 202 5.97 -11.27 -20.19
CA ASP A 202 7.14 -10.77 -20.93
C ASP A 202 8.11 -10.00 -20.04
N ASP A 203 9.29 -9.67 -20.57
CA ASP A 203 10.36 -9.03 -19.82
C ASP A 203 10.08 -7.56 -19.47
N ASN A 204 9.13 -6.90 -20.16
CA ASN A 204 8.72 -5.52 -19.89
C ASN A 204 7.63 -5.45 -18.82
N SER A 205 7.14 -6.60 -18.33
CA SER A 205 6.05 -6.67 -17.37
C SER A 205 6.50 -6.40 -15.94
N GLY A 206 5.90 -5.43 -15.29
CA GLY A 206 6.06 -5.21 -13.85
C GLY A 206 5.66 -6.42 -12.99
N THR A 207 4.69 -7.22 -13.44
CA THR A 207 4.31 -8.48 -12.78
C THR A 207 5.45 -9.50 -12.84
N PHE A 208 6.15 -9.59 -13.98
CA PHE A 208 7.34 -10.43 -14.08
C PHE A 208 8.50 -9.90 -13.21
N ASP A 209 8.75 -8.59 -13.19
CA ASP A 209 9.75 -7.99 -12.30
C ASP A 209 9.49 -8.36 -10.83
N THR A 210 8.22 -8.30 -10.40
CA THR A 210 7.83 -8.70 -9.03
C THR A 210 8.15 -10.16 -8.77
N PHE A 211 7.74 -11.05 -9.67
CA PHE A 211 8.01 -12.49 -9.53
C PHE A 211 9.52 -12.78 -9.54
N LYS A 212 10.25 -12.16 -10.45
CA LYS A 212 11.71 -12.30 -10.55
C LYS A 212 12.41 -11.89 -9.24
N GLU A 213 12.02 -10.77 -8.64
CA GLU A 213 12.65 -10.28 -7.41
C GLU A 213 12.24 -11.11 -6.19
N LEU A 214 10.93 -11.40 -6.01
CA LEU A 214 10.43 -12.05 -4.80
C LEU A 214 10.65 -13.59 -4.79
N VAL A 215 10.72 -14.23 -5.95
CA VAL A 215 10.79 -15.69 -6.04
C VAL A 215 12.14 -16.15 -6.61
N LEU A 216 12.49 -15.71 -7.80
CA LEU A 216 13.69 -16.24 -8.47
C LEU A 216 14.99 -15.72 -7.83
N ALA A 217 15.16 -14.41 -7.75
CA ALA A 217 16.38 -13.79 -7.25
C ALA A 217 16.62 -14.05 -5.76
N SER A 218 15.54 -14.07 -4.95
CA SER A 218 15.64 -14.41 -3.51
C SER A 218 16.15 -15.83 -3.25
N HIS A 219 15.96 -16.74 -4.21
CA HIS A 219 16.46 -18.14 -4.15
C HIS A 219 17.66 -18.37 -5.06
N GLY A 220 18.29 -17.33 -5.62
CA GLY A 220 19.45 -17.46 -6.51
C GLY A 220 19.15 -18.17 -7.82
N LYS A 221 17.91 -18.11 -8.32
CA LYS A 221 17.44 -18.79 -9.52
C LYS A 221 17.17 -17.82 -10.66
N THR A 222 17.05 -18.36 -11.88
CA THR A 222 16.62 -17.63 -13.07
C THR A 222 15.48 -18.42 -13.76
N LEU A 223 14.69 -17.72 -14.55
CA LEU A 223 13.57 -18.33 -15.27
C LEU A 223 14.07 -19.39 -16.28
N ALA A 224 13.41 -20.53 -16.32
CA ALA A 224 13.74 -21.62 -17.27
C ALA A 224 13.55 -21.18 -18.72
N ASN A 225 14.46 -21.60 -19.61
CA ASN A 225 14.48 -21.28 -21.05
C ASN A 225 13.28 -21.94 -21.68
N GLY A 226 12.41 -22.43 -21.57
CA GLY A 226 11.23 -23.04 -22.21
C GLY A 226 9.92 -22.43 -21.74
N THR A 227 10.00 -21.41 -20.90
CA THR A 227 8.81 -20.75 -20.37
C THR A 227 8.10 -19.96 -21.47
N GLN A 228 6.83 -20.23 -21.67
CA GLN A 228 6.01 -19.49 -22.64
C GLN A 228 5.69 -18.09 -22.08
N ARG A 229 5.94 -17.05 -22.89
CA ARG A 229 5.80 -15.65 -22.48
C ARG A 229 4.53 -15.02 -23.07
N PHE A 230 3.89 -14.16 -22.28
CA PHE A 230 2.65 -13.45 -22.63
C PHE A 230 2.77 -11.95 -22.37
N GLU A 231 2.27 -11.14 -23.28
CA GLU A 231 2.15 -9.71 -23.09
C GLU A 231 0.98 -9.35 -22.14
N SER A 232 -0.07 -10.15 -22.15
CA SER A 232 -1.29 -9.93 -21.35
C SER A 232 -1.41 -10.91 -20.19
N SER A 233 -1.67 -10.41 -18.97
CA SER A 233 -2.01 -11.22 -17.80
C SER A 233 -3.30 -12.03 -18.02
N ASP A 234 -4.27 -11.47 -18.74
CA ASP A 234 -5.55 -12.13 -19.00
C ASP A 234 -5.40 -13.30 -19.98
N GLN A 235 -4.56 -13.14 -21.01
CA GLN A 235 -4.21 -14.23 -21.93
C GLN A 235 -3.45 -15.34 -21.20
N LEU A 236 -2.49 -14.99 -20.31
CA LEU A 236 -1.77 -15.95 -19.48
C LEU A 236 -2.75 -16.73 -18.59
N SER A 237 -3.66 -16.05 -17.91
CA SER A 237 -4.66 -16.69 -17.05
C SER A 237 -5.59 -17.61 -17.83
N ALA A 238 -6.04 -17.20 -19.02
CA ALA A 238 -6.86 -18.03 -19.92
C ALA A 238 -6.10 -19.29 -20.36
N GLN A 239 -4.82 -19.17 -20.72
CA GLN A 239 -3.96 -20.30 -21.08
C GLN A 239 -3.80 -21.29 -19.93
N VAL A 240 -3.46 -20.81 -18.71
CA VAL A 240 -3.36 -21.64 -17.51
C VAL A 240 -4.68 -22.34 -17.22
N SER A 241 -5.81 -21.64 -17.37
CA SER A 241 -7.14 -22.20 -17.10
C SER A 241 -7.51 -23.34 -18.09
N SER A 242 -6.97 -23.34 -19.32
CA SER A 242 -7.24 -24.33 -20.34
C SER A 242 -6.25 -25.50 -20.35
N ASP A 243 -5.08 -25.35 -19.74
CA ASP A 243 -4.03 -26.36 -19.69
C ASP A 243 -3.96 -27.05 -18.32
N PRO A 244 -4.35 -28.34 -18.21
CA PRO A 244 -4.28 -29.10 -16.96
C PRO A 244 -2.89 -29.15 -16.30
N GLN A 245 -1.82 -28.96 -17.07
CA GLN A 245 -0.43 -28.98 -16.64
C GLN A 245 0.13 -27.58 -16.32
N GLY A 246 -0.66 -26.52 -16.57
CA GLY A 246 -0.22 -25.15 -16.55
C GLY A 246 -0.03 -24.57 -15.16
N ILE A 247 1.05 -23.82 -14.98
CA ILE A 247 1.28 -22.90 -13.84
C ILE A 247 1.72 -21.55 -14.37
N GLY A 248 1.25 -20.48 -13.74
CA GLY A 248 1.64 -19.12 -14.06
C GLY A 248 1.51 -18.19 -12.87
N PHE A 249 1.80 -16.90 -13.07
CA PHE A 249 1.62 -15.85 -12.07
C PHE A 249 1.04 -14.60 -12.71
N VAL A 250 0.11 -13.97 -12.00
CA VAL A 250 -0.60 -12.77 -12.42
C VAL A 250 -0.84 -11.82 -11.26
N GLY A 251 -1.20 -10.57 -11.53
CA GLY A 251 -1.78 -9.68 -10.52
C GLY A 251 -3.16 -10.17 -10.07
N LEU A 252 -3.62 -9.74 -8.89
CA LEU A 252 -4.89 -10.20 -8.31
C LEU A 252 -6.09 -10.03 -9.23
N SER A 253 -6.15 -8.94 -9.98
CA SER A 253 -7.27 -8.62 -10.89
C SER A 253 -7.38 -9.57 -12.08
N SER A 254 -6.32 -10.30 -12.41
CA SER A 254 -6.24 -11.16 -13.58
C SER A 254 -6.30 -12.67 -13.28
N ILE A 255 -6.71 -13.08 -12.09
CA ILE A 255 -6.87 -14.50 -11.75
C ILE A 255 -7.93 -15.18 -12.61
N GLN A 256 -9.01 -14.49 -12.92
CA GLN A 256 -10.14 -14.95 -13.75
C GLN A 256 -10.70 -16.33 -13.34
N LYS A 257 -10.63 -17.33 -14.26
CA LYS A 257 -11.12 -18.69 -14.04
C LYS A 257 -10.05 -19.64 -13.47
N ALA A 258 -8.80 -19.21 -13.39
CA ALA A 258 -7.72 -20.04 -12.85
C ALA A 258 -7.87 -20.24 -11.33
N LYS A 259 -7.30 -21.34 -10.84
CA LYS A 259 -7.21 -21.59 -9.39
C LYS A 259 -5.98 -20.89 -8.84
N ALA A 260 -6.17 -20.00 -7.88
CA ALA A 260 -5.07 -19.37 -7.14
C ALA A 260 -4.62 -20.27 -5.98
N LEU A 261 -3.32 -20.51 -5.90
CA LEU A 261 -2.71 -21.29 -4.81
C LEU A 261 -2.45 -20.43 -3.59
N ARG A 262 -2.48 -21.07 -2.43
CA ARG A 262 -1.94 -20.50 -1.18
C ARG A 262 -0.42 -20.62 -1.20
N ILE A 263 0.27 -19.61 -0.68
CA ILE A 263 1.73 -19.57 -0.66
C ILE A 263 2.23 -19.48 0.76
N ALA A 264 3.19 -20.33 1.10
CA ALA A 264 3.94 -20.29 2.34
C ALA A 264 5.36 -19.79 2.10
N ASP A 265 5.93 -19.10 3.07
CA ASP A 265 7.33 -18.74 3.10
C ASP A 265 8.04 -19.52 4.22
N GLY A 266 8.93 -20.45 3.85
CA GLY A 266 9.50 -21.42 4.78
C GLY A 266 8.41 -22.19 5.54
N ASP A 267 8.53 -22.21 6.87
CA ASP A 267 7.62 -22.92 7.78
C ASP A 267 6.36 -22.09 8.13
N SER A 268 6.14 -20.96 7.48
CA SER A 268 4.96 -20.14 7.72
C SER A 268 3.68 -20.84 7.21
N GLN A 269 2.52 -20.43 7.73
CA GLN A 269 1.25 -20.92 7.22
C GLN A 269 1.03 -20.47 5.78
N ALA A 270 0.60 -21.38 4.90
CA ALA A 270 0.24 -21.05 3.53
C ALA A 270 -0.97 -20.09 3.48
N MET A 271 -0.83 -18.97 2.78
CA MET A 271 -1.80 -17.87 2.73
C MET A 271 -2.35 -17.67 1.32
N PRO A 272 -3.67 -17.44 1.16
CA PRO A 272 -4.24 -17.08 -0.13
C PRO A 272 -3.84 -15.66 -0.55
N PRO A 273 -3.75 -15.37 -1.85
CA PRO A 273 -3.54 -14.02 -2.37
C PRO A 273 -4.81 -13.18 -2.17
N SER A 274 -5.01 -12.64 -0.98
CA SER A 274 -6.16 -11.80 -0.65
C SER A 274 -5.74 -10.35 -0.46
N THR A 275 -6.62 -9.43 -0.83
CA THR A 275 -6.40 -7.98 -0.65
C THR A 275 -5.99 -7.65 0.80
N THR A 276 -6.59 -8.30 1.80
CA THR A 276 -6.27 -8.05 3.22
C THR A 276 -4.87 -8.51 3.57
N LEU A 277 -4.48 -9.72 3.19
CA LEU A 277 -3.15 -10.26 3.51
C LEU A 277 -2.03 -9.54 2.75
N ILE A 278 -2.34 -8.99 1.57
CA ILE A 278 -1.43 -8.13 0.82
C ILE A 278 -1.35 -6.74 1.47
N ALA A 279 -2.49 -6.14 1.86
CA ALA A 279 -2.51 -4.83 2.54
C ALA A 279 -1.72 -4.85 3.84
N THR A 280 -1.81 -5.96 4.61
CA THR A 280 -1.05 -6.18 5.83
C THR A 280 0.39 -6.65 5.58
N GLU A 281 0.75 -6.92 4.31
CA GLU A 281 2.06 -7.47 3.93
C GLU A 281 2.36 -8.86 4.55
N ASP A 282 1.33 -9.58 4.98
CA ASP A 282 1.48 -10.93 5.51
C ASP A 282 1.61 -11.97 4.39
N TYR A 283 1.02 -11.70 3.23
CA TYR A 283 1.14 -12.58 2.07
C TYR A 283 2.59 -12.57 1.54
N PRO A 284 3.24 -13.73 1.35
CA PRO A 284 4.66 -13.79 0.97
C PRO A 284 5.00 -13.04 -0.31
N LEU A 285 4.15 -13.12 -1.33
CA LEU A 285 4.37 -12.49 -2.63
C LEU A 285 3.76 -11.08 -2.69
N SER A 286 3.98 -10.28 -1.65
CA SER A 286 3.61 -8.87 -1.58
C SER A 286 4.83 -7.98 -1.43
N ARG A 287 4.79 -6.78 -2.02
CA ARG A 287 5.83 -5.77 -1.90
C ARG A 287 5.28 -4.35 -1.94
N ARG A 288 5.97 -3.43 -1.31
CA ARG A 288 5.62 -2.01 -1.29
C ARG A 288 6.00 -1.34 -2.62
N LEU A 289 5.14 -0.42 -3.05
CA LEU A 289 5.37 0.48 -4.16
C LEU A 289 5.71 1.86 -3.61
N PHE A 290 6.80 2.44 -4.10
CA PHE A 290 7.36 3.67 -3.57
C PHE A 290 7.45 4.77 -4.62
N LEU A 291 7.29 6.01 -4.17
CA LEU A 291 7.84 7.19 -4.83
C LEU A 291 8.89 7.81 -3.89
N TYR A 292 10.05 8.11 -4.45
CA TYR A 292 11.15 8.78 -3.74
C TYR A 292 11.39 10.16 -4.32
N MET A 293 11.71 11.13 -3.46
CA MET A 293 12.20 12.44 -3.86
C MET A 293 13.37 12.87 -2.97
N LYS A 294 14.17 13.83 -3.41
CA LYS A 294 15.20 14.42 -2.54
C LYS A 294 14.54 15.15 -1.37
N PRO A 295 15.15 15.16 -0.16
CA PRO A 295 14.56 15.83 1.01
C PRO A 295 14.26 17.32 0.80
N GLU A 296 15.07 18.01 -0.01
CA GLU A 296 14.96 19.43 -0.30
C GLU A 296 14.38 19.70 -1.72
N GLU A 297 13.62 18.75 -2.26
CA GLU A 297 12.93 18.94 -3.54
C GLU A 297 11.90 20.07 -3.42
N SER A 298 12.00 21.04 -4.32
CA SER A 298 11.15 22.22 -4.35
C SER A 298 10.07 22.20 -5.44
N ASN A 299 10.09 21.17 -6.30
CA ASN A 299 9.11 21.04 -7.38
C ASN A 299 7.71 20.79 -6.80
N ARG A 300 6.83 21.76 -6.99
CA ARG A 300 5.46 21.73 -6.47
C ARG A 300 4.61 20.60 -7.06
N TRP A 301 4.85 20.20 -8.31
CA TRP A 301 4.17 19.07 -8.95
C TRP A 301 4.61 17.74 -8.35
N ALA A 302 5.89 17.61 -7.95
CA ALA A 302 6.36 16.41 -7.26
C ALA A 302 5.64 16.22 -5.92
N HIS A 303 5.53 17.28 -5.12
CA HIS A 303 4.79 17.26 -3.87
C HIS A 303 3.29 16.99 -4.08
N ALA A 304 2.67 17.65 -5.09
CA ALA A 304 1.27 17.45 -5.40
C ALA A 304 0.97 16.00 -5.82
N LEU A 305 1.84 15.37 -6.63
CA LEU A 305 1.67 13.97 -7.03
C LEU A 305 1.78 13.02 -5.84
N LEU A 306 2.73 13.25 -4.93
CA LEU A 306 2.85 12.46 -3.71
C LEU A 306 1.60 12.59 -2.80
N GLN A 307 1.12 13.80 -2.60
CA GLN A 307 -0.09 14.06 -1.82
C GLN A 307 -1.31 13.44 -2.48
N PHE A 308 -1.48 13.61 -3.78
CA PHE A 308 -2.59 13.02 -4.55
C PHE A 308 -2.57 11.48 -4.47
N ALA A 309 -1.40 10.86 -4.71
CA ALA A 309 -1.26 9.40 -4.68
C ALA A 309 -1.64 8.80 -3.32
N GLN A 310 -1.45 9.53 -2.23
CA GLN A 310 -1.79 9.08 -0.88
C GLN A 310 -3.19 9.48 -0.42
N GLY A 311 -3.83 10.42 -1.12
CA GLY A 311 -5.20 10.85 -0.89
C GLY A 311 -6.25 9.85 -1.40
N ASP A 312 -7.50 10.09 -1.07
CA ASP A 312 -8.60 9.19 -1.40
C ASP A 312 -8.74 8.89 -2.90
N GLN A 313 -8.61 9.89 -3.75
CA GLN A 313 -8.72 9.72 -5.20
C GLN A 313 -7.55 8.88 -5.74
N GLY A 314 -6.33 9.20 -5.33
CA GLY A 314 -5.14 8.44 -5.72
C GLY A 314 -5.21 6.98 -5.24
N GLN A 315 -5.65 6.73 -4.01
CA GLN A 315 -5.82 5.38 -3.47
C GLN A 315 -6.93 4.58 -4.15
N ALA A 316 -7.96 5.25 -4.68
CA ALA A 316 -8.93 4.60 -5.56
C ALA A 316 -8.29 4.18 -6.89
N LEU A 317 -7.47 5.05 -7.50
CA LEU A 317 -6.71 4.72 -8.73
C LEU A 317 -5.69 3.59 -8.49
N VAL A 318 -5.01 3.56 -7.36
CA VAL A 318 -4.15 2.42 -6.97
C VAL A 318 -4.94 1.11 -7.04
N SER A 319 -6.15 1.10 -6.47
CA SER A 319 -6.99 -0.11 -6.42
C SER A 319 -7.52 -0.51 -7.80
N THR A 320 -7.94 0.43 -8.63
CA THR A 320 -8.43 0.16 -9.99
C THR A 320 -7.33 -0.22 -10.98
N SER A 321 -6.08 0.16 -10.67
CA SER A 321 -4.90 -0.27 -11.43
C SER A 321 -4.39 -1.69 -11.08
N GLY A 322 -5.13 -2.43 -10.22
CA GLY A 322 -4.81 -3.81 -9.87
C GLY A 322 -3.88 -3.98 -8.66
N PHE A 323 -3.54 -2.90 -7.98
CA PHE A 323 -2.73 -2.91 -6.75
C PHE A 323 -3.61 -2.79 -5.51
N VAL A 324 -3.00 -2.94 -4.34
CA VAL A 324 -3.70 -2.82 -3.07
C VAL A 324 -3.44 -1.45 -2.46
N GLY A 325 -4.51 -0.66 -2.35
CA GLY A 325 -4.47 0.64 -1.69
C GLY A 325 -4.31 0.53 -0.17
N GLN A 326 -3.93 1.63 0.47
CA GLN A 326 -3.60 1.69 1.89
C GLN A 326 -4.76 2.20 2.76
N ARG A 327 -5.99 2.26 2.23
CA ARG A 327 -7.17 2.56 3.05
C ARG A 327 -7.41 1.44 4.06
N VAL A 328 -7.58 1.80 5.33
CA VAL A 328 -7.88 0.83 6.38
C VAL A 328 -9.29 0.28 6.21
N LYS A 329 -9.40 -1.05 6.22
CA LYS A 329 -10.67 -1.79 6.13
C LYS A 329 -10.75 -2.81 7.25
N ALA A 330 -11.94 -3.01 7.80
CA ALA A 330 -12.19 -4.10 8.74
C ALA A 330 -12.61 -5.36 7.98
N VAL A 331 -12.02 -6.49 8.32
CA VAL A 331 -12.24 -7.77 7.67
C VAL A 331 -12.49 -8.84 8.73
N LYS A 332 -13.55 -9.62 8.53
CA LYS A 332 -13.84 -10.78 9.37
C LYS A 332 -12.88 -11.92 9.03
N MET A 333 -12.19 -12.42 10.04
CA MET A 333 -11.32 -13.60 9.92
C MET A 333 -12.06 -14.84 10.40
N ALA A 334 -11.87 -15.95 9.71
CA ALA A 334 -12.39 -17.22 10.20
C ALA A 334 -11.42 -17.83 11.24
N PRO A 335 -11.90 -18.29 12.40
CA PRO A 335 -11.09 -19.08 13.32
C PRO A 335 -10.60 -20.36 12.64
N ARG A 336 -9.37 -20.78 12.92
CA ARG A 336 -8.77 -22.00 12.38
C ARG A 336 -8.14 -22.83 13.49
N ALA A 337 -8.08 -24.13 13.28
CA ALA A 337 -7.32 -25.03 14.16
C ALA A 337 -5.84 -24.60 14.23
N GLY A 338 -5.22 -24.75 15.37
CA GLY A 338 -3.82 -24.35 15.60
C GLY A 338 -3.59 -22.88 15.95
N MET A 339 -4.61 -22.02 15.85
CA MET A 339 -4.51 -20.66 16.38
C MET A 339 -4.56 -20.67 17.92
N PRO A 340 -3.82 -19.81 18.63
CA PRO A 340 -4.00 -19.59 20.06
C PRO A 340 -5.45 -19.24 20.41
N GLU A 341 -5.97 -19.73 21.55
CA GLU A 341 -7.37 -19.55 21.95
C GLU A 341 -7.81 -18.08 21.98
N ALA A 342 -6.97 -17.21 22.54
CA ALA A 342 -7.25 -15.78 22.55
C ALA A 342 -7.38 -15.18 21.13
N TYR A 343 -6.58 -15.66 20.19
CA TYR A 343 -6.67 -15.22 18.78
C TYR A 343 -7.91 -15.78 18.09
N GLN A 344 -8.29 -17.02 18.38
CA GLN A 344 -9.56 -17.58 17.88
C GLN A 344 -10.77 -16.79 18.40
N THR A 345 -10.73 -16.32 19.64
CA THR A 345 -11.77 -15.47 20.23
C THR A 345 -11.86 -14.12 19.49
N LEU A 346 -10.73 -13.46 19.23
CA LEU A 346 -10.70 -12.25 18.38
C LEU A 346 -11.28 -12.52 17.00
N ALA A 347 -10.91 -13.62 16.34
CA ALA A 347 -11.42 -13.97 15.02
C ALA A 347 -12.94 -14.20 15.01
N ARG A 348 -13.53 -14.73 16.11
CA ARG A 348 -14.98 -14.89 16.28
C ARG A 348 -15.69 -13.57 16.54
N ASP A 349 -15.15 -12.74 17.41
CA ASP A 349 -15.90 -11.65 18.06
C ASP A 349 -15.55 -10.26 17.48
N ALA A 350 -14.39 -10.12 16.87
CA ALA A 350 -13.88 -8.86 16.31
C ALA A 350 -13.60 -8.95 14.81
N GLN A 351 -13.18 -7.84 14.23
CA GLN A 351 -12.71 -7.74 12.84
C GLN A 351 -11.26 -7.27 12.84
N ARG A 352 -10.41 -7.90 12.03
CA ARG A 352 -9.04 -7.47 11.82
C ARG A 352 -9.01 -6.28 10.85
N LEU A 353 -8.23 -5.26 11.18
CA LEU A 353 -7.99 -4.17 10.25
C LEU A 353 -6.89 -4.54 9.25
N SER A 354 -7.00 -3.99 8.02
CA SER A 354 -6.06 -4.22 6.93
C SER A 354 -4.76 -3.39 7.07
N VAL A 355 -4.24 -3.31 8.29
CA VAL A 355 -3.03 -2.58 8.64
C VAL A 355 -2.21 -3.35 9.65
N ASN A 356 -0.89 -3.41 9.45
CA ASN A 356 0.07 -3.93 10.40
C ASN A 356 1.19 -2.93 10.62
N PHE A 357 1.69 -2.86 11.86
CA PHE A 357 2.91 -2.12 12.20
C PHE A 357 4.08 -3.09 12.31
N ARG A 358 5.18 -2.82 11.61
CA ARG A 358 6.35 -3.69 11.57
C ARG A 358 7.54 -3.04 12.25
N PHE A 359 8.42 -3.89 12.81
CA PHE A 359 9.53 -3.46 13.65
C PHE A 359 10.83 -4.15 13.25
N ARG A 360 11.92 -3.39 13.20
CA ARG A 360 13.28 -3.92 13.08
C ARG A 360 13.73 -4.55 14.39
N GLU A 361 14.76 -5.38 14.34
CA GLU A 361 15.33 -5.98 15.54
C GLU A 361 15.81 -4.93 16.53
N GLY A 362 15.53 -5.16 17.83
CA GLY A 362 15.92 -4.25 18.90
C GLY A 362 15.28 -2.86 18.86
N SER A 363 14.33 -2.62 17.93
CA SER A 363 13.70 -1.31 17.74
C SER A 363 12.20 -1.35 18.04
N ALA A 364 11.71 -0.30 18.68
CA ALA A 364 10.28 0.04 18.77
C ALA A 364 9.94 1.25 17.89
N THR A 365 10.87 1.66 16.99
CA THR A 365 10.66 2.79 16.07
C THR A 365 9.85 2.33 14.87
N LEU A 366 8.81 3.09 14.55
CA LEU A 366 7.95 2.88 13.39
C LEU A 366 8.65 3.36 12.12
N ASP A 367 8.53 2.61 11.03
CA ASP A 367 9.00 3.02 9.71
C ASP A 367 8.09 4.12 9.09
N ASN A 368 8.48 4.65 7.93
CA ASN A 368 7.75 5.76 7.29
C ASN A 368 6.31 5.38 6.90
N LYS A 369 6.08 4.12 6.49
CA LYS A 369 4.72 3.62 6.21
C LYS A 369 3.91 3.54 7.50
N ALA A 370 4.48 2.96 8.56
CA ALA A 370 3.81 2.81 9.85
C ALA A 370 3.43 4.16 10.48
N GLN A 371 4.25 5.20 10.33
CA GLN A 371 3.91 6.56 10.78
C GLN A 371 2.64 7.07 10.09
N ARG A 372 2.52 6.90 8.76
CA ARG A 372 1.30 7.27 8.02
C ARG A 372 0.12 6.36 8.31
N ASP A 373 0.40 5.10 8.61
CA ASP A 373 -0.65 4.15 8.99
C ASP A 373 -1.25 4.48 10.36
N LEU A 374 -0.52 5.15 11.26
CA LEU A 374 -1.11 5.73 12.48
C LEU A 374 -2.20 6.76 12.15
N ASP A 375 -1.92 7.68 11.23
CA ASP A 375 -2.89 8.70 10.80
C ASP A 375 -4.12 8.06 10.15
N ARG A 376 -3.91 7.07 9.27
CA ARG A 376 -4.98 6.31 8.61
C ARG A 376 -5.83 5.53 9.60
N LEU A 377 -5.17 4.89 10.58
CA LEU A 377 -5.86 4.14 11.63
C LEU A 377 -6.65 5.09 12.53
N LEU A 378 -6.07 6.22 12.94
CA LEU A 378 -6.77 7.24 13.73
C LEU A 378 -8.03 7.73 13.01
N ALA A 379 -7.91 8.10 11.72
CA ALA A 379 -9.04 8.52 10.91
C ALA A 379 -10.12 7.43 10.82
N TYR A 380 -9.72 6.16 10.62
CA TYR A 380 -10.64 5.04 10.61
C TYR A 380 -11.39 4.89 11.95
N LEU A 381 -10.67 4.94 13.08
CA LEU A 381 -11.26 4.79 14.41
C LEU A 381 -12.23 5.94 14.73
N GLN A 382 -11.88 7.17 14.35
CA GLN A 382 -12.76 8.35 14.50
C GLN A 382 -14.03 8.20 13.67
N GLN A 383 -13.91 7.93 12.39
CA GLN A 383 -15.04 7.81 11.45
C GLN A 383 -16.03 6.70 11.83
N ASN A 384 -15.53 5.61 12.45
CA ASN A 384 -16.32 4.45 12.82
C ASN A 384 -16.71 4.42 14.31
N GLY A 385 -16.44 5.47 15.09
CA GLY A 385 -16.79 5.54 16.51
C GLY A 385 -16.03 4.52 17.38
N LYS A 386 -14.80 4.15 16.97
CA LYS A 386 -14.01 3.10 17.64
C LYS A 386 -12.89 3.66 18.54
N MET A 387 -12.93 4.93 18.90
CA MET A 387 -11.90 5.59 19.70
C MET A 387 -11.83 5.10 21.16
N ASN A 388 -12.94 4.61 21.71
CA ASN A 388 -13.06 4.28 23.12
C ASN A 388 -13.28 2.80 23.35
N LYS A 389 -12.23 2.04 23.72
CA LYS A 389 -12.26 0.64 24.12
C LYS A 389 -12.95 -0.29 23.11
N GLN A 390 -12.87 0.04 21.84
CA GLN A 390 -13.37 -0.77 20.72
C GLN A 390 -12.24 -1.41 19.91
N ALA A 391 -10.99 -1.04 20.16
CA ALA A 391 -9.84 -1.55 19.47
C ALA A 391 -8.93 -2.38 20.39
N VAL A 392 -8.28 -3.39 19.80
CA VAL A 392 -7.31 -4.28 20.44
C VAL A 392 -6.02 -4.27 19.62
N LEU A 393 -4.88 -4.27 20.29
CA LEU A 393 -3.56 -4.43 19.68
C LEU A 393 -2.99 -5.79 20.04
N VAL A 394 -2.56 -6.55 19.04
CA VAL A 394 -1.94 -7.86 19.21
C VAL A 394 -0.53 -7.84 18.62
N GLY A 395 0.48 -7.94 19.47
CA GLY A 395 1.87 -8.00 19.06
C GLY A 395 2.33 -9.42 18.76
N PHE A 396 3.21 -9.54 17.76
CA PHE A 396 3.90 -10.77 17.37
C PHE A 396 5.41 -10.51 17.25
N GLY A 397 6.18 -11.58 17.19
CA GLY A 397 7.62 -11.52 17.07
C GLY A 397 8.22 -12.73 16.35
N ASP A 398 9.52 -12.76 16.37
CA ASP A 398 10.34 -13.89 15.94
C ASP A 398 10.66 -14.79 17.15
N PRO A 399 10.97 -16.07 16.94
CA PRO A 399 11.32 -17.01 18.00
C PRO A 399 12.48 -16.50 18.87
N LYS A 400 12.40 -16.76 20.18
CA LYS A 400 13.46 -16.51 21.15
C LYS A 400 13.72 -17.80 21.93
N GLN A 401 14.90 -17.91 22.55
CA GLN A 401 15.24 -19.06 23.38
C GLN A 401 14.25 -19.23 24.57
N ASP A 402 13.77 -18.10 25.09
CA ASP A 402 12.77 -18.07 26.15
C ASP A 402 11.43 -17.58 25.58
N PRO A 403 10.38 -18.42 25.56
CA PRO A 403 9.04 -18.05 25.08
C PRO A 403 8.42 -16.86 25.83
N ALA A 404 8.66 -16.75 27.14
CA ALA A 404 8.16 -15.62 27.94
C ALA A 404 8.79 -14.30 27.48
N ARG A 405 10.07 -14.33 27.08
CA ARG A 405 10.74 -13.17 26.48
C ARG A 405 10.16 -12.82 25.11
N ALA A 406 9.82 -13.80 24.29
CA ALA A 406 9.18 -13.56 22.98
C ALA A 406 7.82 -12.88 23.18
N GLU A 407 7.00 -13.36 24.12
CA GLU A 407 5.70 -12.78 24.46
C GLU A 407 5.85 -11.34 24.99
N LEU A 408 6.76 -11.10 25.94
CA LEU A 408 7.03 -9.76 26.47
C LEU A 408 7.44 -8.79 25.36
N LEU A 409 8.39 -9.15 24.50
CA LEU A 409 8.85 -8.29 23.41
C LEU A 409 7.74 -7.98 22.41
N SER A 410 6.89 -8.95 22.09
CA SER A 410 5.75 -8.75 21.21
C SER A 410 4.73 -7.78 21.82
N LYS A 411 4.44 -7.88 23.11
CA LYS A 411 3.59 -6.94 23.86
C LYS A 411 4.19 -5.53 23.90
N LEU A 412 5.50 -5.39 24.09
CA LEU A 412 6.17 -4.08 24.08
C LEU A 412 6.05 -3.36 22.74
N ARG A 413 6.06 -4.09 21.61
CA ARG A 413 5.78 -3.52 20.28
C ARG A 413 4.33 -3.00 20.20
N ALA A 414 3.36 -3.77 20.67
CA ALA A 414 1.97 -3.32 20.73
C ALA A 414 1.79 -2.07 21.62
N MET A 415 2.51 -2.00 22.73
CA MET A 415 2.53 -0.82 23.60
C MET A 415 3.17 0.40 22.93
N ALA A 416 4.14 0.22 22.02
CA ALA A 416 4.70 1.34 21.25
C ALA A 416 3.64 1.95 20.32
N VAL A 417 2.86 1.14 19.61
CA VAL A 417 1.73 1.62 18.78
C VAL A 417 0.68 2.32 19.64
N ARG A 418 0.30 1.70 20.79
CA ARG A 418 -0.62 2.33 21.74
C ARG A 418 -0.15 3.72 22.16
N ARG A 419 1.13 3.87 22.50
CA ARG A 419 1.68 5.15 23.00
C ARG A 419 1.48 6.26 21.97
N GLU A 420 1.67 5.98 20.69
CA GLU A 420 1.48 6.99 19.65
C GLU A 420 0.00 7.37 19.53
N LEU A 421 -0.91 6.41 19.39
CA LEU A 421 -2.34 6.67 19.22
C LEU A 421 -3.04 7.24 20.50
N ALA A 422 -2.48 6.97 21.66
CA ALA A 422 -2.99 7.54 22.92
C ALA A 422 -2.79 9.06 23.01
N LYS A 423 -1.81 9.63 22.27
CA LYS A 423 -1.63 11.10 22.17
C LYS A 423 -2.86 11.77 21.53
N ASP A 424 -3.55 11.06 20.66
CA ASP A 424 -4.74 11.50 19.93
C ASP A 424 -6.06 10.99 20.57
N GLY A 425 -5.98 10.53 21.82
CA GLY A 425 -7.15 10.16 22.63
C GLY A 425 -7.68 8.74 22.39
N VAL A 426 -6.98 7.87 21.66
CA VAL A 426 -7.43 6.48 21.47
C VAL A 426 -7.24 5.68 22.76
N MET A 427 -8.33 5.08 23.24
CA MET A 427 -8.31 4.13 24.35
C MET A 427 -8.54 2.71 23.83
N PHE A 428 -7.55 1.85 24.03
CA PHE A 428 -7.65 0.44 23.62
C PHE A 428 -8.38 -0.39 24.67
N ARG A 429 -9.12 -1.40 24.22
CA ARG A 429 -9.78 -2.40 25.07
C ARG A 429 -8.75 -3.33 25.70
N GLU A 430 -7.79 -3.79 24.89
CA GLU A 430 -6.78 -4.76 25.29
C GLU A 430 -5.50 -4.56 24.47
N ILE A 431 -4.37 -4.96 25.09
CA ILE A 431 -3.05 -5.00 24.44
C ILE A 431 -2.38 -6.30 24.86
N SER A 432 -2.16 -7.18 23.90
CA SER A 432 -1.58 -8.50 24.14
C SER A 432 -0.32 -8.74 23.32
N GLY A 433 0.49 -9.69 23.76
CA GLY A 433 1.62 -10.24 23.03
C GLY A 433 1.38 -11.73 22.83
N MET A 434 1.67 -12.23 21.64
CA MET A 434 1.54 -13.66 21.29
C MET A 434 2.89 -14.29 20.93
N GLY A 435 4.00 -13.64 21.28
CA GLY A 435 5.33 -14.17 21.06
C GLY A 435 5.58 -14.45 19.57
N ASP A 436 6.05 -15.63 19.26
CA ASP A 436 6.34 -16.14 17.92
C ASP A 436 5.19 -16.97 17.31
N ALA A 437 4.01 -16.90 17.90
CA ALA A 437 2.83 -17.58 17.35
C ALA A 437 2.47 -17.01 15.97
N LEU A 438 1.87 -17.84 15.12
CA LEU A 438 1.33 -17.47 13.80
C LEU A 438 2.35 -16.73 12.92
N PRO A 439 3.52 -17.32 12.62
CA PRO A 439 4.50 -16.70 11.74
C PRO A 439 3.88 -16.51 10.35
N VAL A 440 4.20 -15.36 9.72
CA VAL A 440 3.76 -15.00 8.37
C VAL A 440 4.89 -15.09 7.33
N ALA A 441 6.12 -15.32 7.79
CA ALA A 441 7.30 -15.50 6.96
C ALA A 441 8.31 -16.42 7.64
N ALA A 442 9.27 -16.91 6.87
CA ALA A 442 10.41 -17.67 7.37
C ALA A 442 11.22 -16.86 8.41
N ASN A 443 11.85 -17.54 9.37
CA ASN A 443 12.70 -16.91 10.38
C ASN A 443 14.20 -17.04 10.11
N ASN A 444 14.57 -17.56 8.94
CA ASN A 444 15.95 -17.85 8.55
C ASN A 444 16.74 -16.60 8.11
N ASP A 445 16.06 -15.53 7.71
CA ASP A 445 16.66 -14.26 7.33
C ASP A 445 16.02 -13.05 8.07
N ASP A 446 16.61 -11.87 7.90
CA ASP A 446 16.14 -10.66 8.57
C ASP A 446 14.80 -10.14 8.00
N ASP A 447 14.59 -10.27 6.71
CA ASP A 447 13.36 -9.78 6.05
C ASP A 447 12.13 -10.57 6.54
N GLY A 448 12.25 -11.89 6.63
CA GLY A 448 11.21 -12.75 7.19
C GLY A 448 10.96 -12.44 8.67
N ARG A 449 12.02 -12.28 9.48
CA ARG A 449 11.88 -11.90 10.89
C ARG A 449 11.22 -10.53 11.06
N VAL A 450 11.50 -9.56 10.17
CA VAL A 450 10.80 -8.25 10.18
C VAL A 450 9.31 -8.42 9.90
N LYS A 451 8.93 -9.31 8.96
CA LYS A 451 7.51 -9.62 8.71
C LYS A 451 6.83 -10.23 9.93
N ASN A 452 7.51 -11.08 10.69
CA ASN A 452 6.98 -11.70 11.90
C ASN A 452 6.90 -10.73 13.09
N ARG A 453 7.79 -9.72 13.18
CA ARG A 453 7.76 -8.67 14.21
C ARG A 453 6.71 -7.61 13.90
N ARG A 454 5.43 -7.98 14.06
CA ARG A 454 4.29 -7.14 13.68
C ARG A 454 3.34 -6.86 14.84
N VAL A 455 2.55 -5.81 14.69
CA VAL A 455 1.40 -5.52 15.53
C VAL A 455 0.16 -5.44 14.65
N GLU A 456 -0.82 -6.26 14.95
CA GLU A 456 -2.13 -6.31 14.32
C GLU A 456 -3.13 -5.46 15.09
N VAL A 457 -4.09 -4.88 14.38
CA VAL A 457 -5.18 -4.10 14.97
C VAL A 457 -6.50 -4.81 14.73
N TRP A 458 -7.28 -4.96 15.79
CA TRP A 458 -8.60 -5.56 15.75
C TRP A 458 -9.64 -4.61 16.32
N VAL A 459 -10.87 -4.63 15.80
CA VAL A 459 -11.99 -3.78 16.25
C VAL A 459 -13.26 -4.61 16.48
N TYR A 460 -14.00 -4.29 17.56
CA TYR A 460 -15.28 -4.85 17.90
C TYR A 460 -16.44 -4.09 17.28
#